data_49f1bed9213f328d3f8d7b8536ce430d
#
_entry.id   49f1bed9213f328d3f8d7b8536ce430d
#
_cell.length_a   1.000
_cell.length_b   1.000
_cell.length_c   1.000
_cell.angle_alpha   90.00
_cell.angle_beta   90.00
_cell.angle_gamma   90.00
#
_symmetry.space_group_name_H-M   'P 1'
#
loop_
_entity.id
_entity.type
_entity.pdbx_description
1 polymer ?
#
loop_
_entity_poly.entity_id
_entity_poly.type
_entity_poly.pdbx_seq_one_letter_code
_entity_poly.pdbx_strand_id
1 'polypeptide(L)'
;MLAVNICENPALSEWCKFFDKILHGCGSFCFNKAYHFKFKDWQLRSPALLSSSFYIDREGSNRPRVVNGVLFSRSLPSPFFTSIQLAGLSEDVIENVLDMEIEDVQASRLFIEFVSGKSIHGTDFPLSHRYGGHQFGIWAGQLGDGRAHLIGEYVSHRDGSLWELQLKGSGKTPYSHDGDGRAVLHSSVREFLASEAMYHLGWYY
;
A
#
# COMPACT_ATOMS: atom_id res chain seq x y z
N MET A 1 -3.90 -6.31 1.51
CA MET A 1 -3.88 -4.85 1.29
C MET A 1 -3.44 -4.16 2.57
N LEU A 2 -2.28 -3.51 2.58
CA LEU A 2 -1.80 -2.80 3.77
C LEU A 2 -2.57 -1.48 3.88
N ALA A 3 -3.62 -1.43 4.70
CA ALA A 3 -4.36 -0.21 4.94
C ALA A 3 -3.68 0.61 6.04
N VAL A 4 -2.73 1.45 5.65
CA VAL A 4 -2.19 2.45 6.55
C VAL A 4 -3.04 3.70 6.44
N ASN A 5 -3.72 4.03 7.51
CA ASN A 5 -4.45 5.28 7.63
C ASN A 5 -3.72 6.24 8.54
N ILE A 6 -3.63 7.45 8.06
CA ILE A 6 -3.01 8.57 8.76
C ILE A 6 -4.14 9.40 9.31
N CYS A 7 -4.21 9.46 10.61
CA CYS A 7 -5.25 10.19 11.30
C CYS A 7 -4.69 11.43 12.02
N GLU A 8 -5.27 12.58 11.70
CA GLU A 8 -4.91 13.87 12.32
C GLU A 8 -5.67 14.15 13.63
N ASN A 9 -6.53 13.21 14.10
CA ASN A 9 -7.44 13.50 15.22
C ASN A 9 -7.18 12.58 16.44
N PRO A 10 -6.86 13.14 17.62
CA PRO A 10 -6.62 12.38 18.86
C PRO A 10 -7.85 11.62 19.41
N ALA A 11 -9.06 11.89 18.94
CA ALA A 11 -10.28 11.19 19.37
C ALA A 11 -10.39 9.74 18.87
N LEU A 12 -9.48 9.28 18.03
CA LEU A 12 -9.52 7.96 17.40
C LEU A 12 -8.77 6.86 18.14
N SER A 13 -8.08 7.17 19.25
CA SER A 13 -7.41 6.16 20.10
C SER A 13 -8.38 5.11 20.68
N GLU A 14 -9.64 5.47 20.86
CA GLU A 14 -10.70 4.56 21.35
C GLU A 14 -11.14 3.54 20.28
N TRP A 15 -11.12 3.94 19.00
CA TRP A 15 -11.47 3.05 17.88
C TRP A 15 -10.40 2.00 17.61
N CYS A 16 -9.14 2.32 17.80
CA CYS A 16 -8.04 1.34 17.69
C CYS A 16 -8.19 0.20 18.71
N LYS A 17 -8.59 0.50 19.94
CA LYS A 17 -8.85 -0.50 20.99
C LYS A 17 -10.06 -1.40 20.69
N PHE A 18 -11.01 -0.92 19.90
CA PHE A 18 -12.18 -1.70 19.49
C PHE A 18 -11.82 -2.72 18.40
N PHE A 19 -10.94 -2.37 17.46
CA PHE A 19 -10.47 -3.27 16.42
C PHE A 19 -9.62 -4.43 16.95
N ASP A 20 -8.76 -4.18 17.92
CA ASP A 20 -7.95 -5.20 18.60
C ASP A 20 -8.81 -6.34 19.19
N LYS A 21 -9.99 -6.03 19.67
CA LYS A 21 -10.91 -7.00 20.24
C LYS A 21 -11.65 -7.89 19.22
N ILE A 22 -11.82 -7.44 17.99
CA ILE A 22 -12.54 -8.18 16.95
C ILE A 22 -11.64 -9.21 16.28
N LEU A 23 -10.34 -8.92 16.14
CA LEU A 23 -9.38 -9.73 15.38
C LEU A 23 -8.80 -10.90 16.19
N HIS A 24 -8.77 -10.85 17.52
CA HIS A 24 -8.20 -11.90 18.38
C HIS A 24 -9.10 -13.14 18.60
N GLY A 25 -10.17 -13.31 17.83
CA GLY A 25 -11.15 -14.39 18.02
C GLY A 25 -10.99 -15.63 17.13
N CYS A 26 -10.03 -15.68 16.20
CA CYS A 26 -9.93 -16.79 15.26
C CYS A 26 -8.64 -17.60 15.46
N GLY A 27 -8.79 -18.91 15.65
CA GLY A 27 -7.78 -19.84 16.12
C GLY A 27 -6.49 -19.92 15.33
N SER A 28 -5.43 -20.10 16.07
CA SER A 28 -4.06 -20.29 15.63
C SER A 28 -3.91 -21.54 14.75
N PHE A 29 -3.62 -21.38 13.48
CA PHE A 29 -2.94 -22.41 12.71
C PHE A 29 -1.44 -22.33 13.00
N CYS A 30 -0.88 -23.37 13.60
CA CYS A 30 0.56 -23.49 13.81
C CYS A 30 1.28 -23.58 12.47
N PHE A 31 1.87 -22.51 12.02
CA PHE A 31 2.87 -22.52 10.96
C PHE A 31 4.28 -22.61 11.58
N ASN A 32 5.14 -23.42 10.99
CA ASN A 32 6.54 -23.52 11.33
C ASN A 32 7.16 -22.12 11.41
N LYS A 33 7.96 -21.89 12.44
CA LYS A 33 8.69 -20.65 12.72
C LYS A 33 9.64 -20.32 11.56
N ALA A 34 9.10 -19.69 10.51
CA ALA A 34 9.87 -19.19 9.40
C ALA A 34 10.34 -17.77 9.72
N TYR A 35 11.47 -17.44 9.26
CA TYR A 35 12.23 -16.21 9.35
C TYR A 35 11.34 -14.96 9.43
N HIS A 36 11.29 -14.32 10.62
CA HIS A 36 10.69 -13.02 10.76
C HIS A 36 11.79 -11.97 10.85
N PHE A 37 11.68 -10.95 10.02
CA PHE A 37 12.64 -9.87 9.95
C PHE A 37 12.17 -8.67 10.77
N LYS A 38 13.12 -7.98 11.39
CA LYS A 38 12.86 -6.61 11.83
C LYS A 38 12.77 -5.70 10.62
N PHE A 39 11.91 -4.69 10.69
CA PHE A 39 11.71 -3.78 9.54
C PHE A 39 13.01 -3.15 9.02
N LYS A 40 13.98 -2.86 9.89
CA LYS A 40 15.29 -2.32 9.49
C LYS A 40 16.11 -3.26 8.60
N ASP A 41 15.88 -4.55 8.69
CA ASP A 41 16.61 -5.60 7.94
C ASP A 41 15.79 -6.09 6.73
N TRP A 42 14.55 -5.67 6.63
CA TRP A 42 13.63 -6.01 5.56
C TRP A 42 13.83 -5.09 4.35
N GLN A 43 13.74 -5.62 3.13
CA GLN A 43 14.03 -4.89 1.91
C GLN A 43 13.03 -5.17 0.80
N LEU A 44 12.62 -4.11 0.11
CA LEU A 44 11.94 -4.20 -1.17
C LEU A 44 12.94 -4.26 -2.31
N ARG A 45 12.53 -4.92 -3.37
CA ARG A 45 13.15 -4.76 -4.69
C ARG A 45 12.48 -3.59 -5.42
N SER A 46 13.25 -2.95 -6.28
CA SER A 46 12.66 -2.10 -7.31
C SER A 46 11.77 -2.96 -8.21
N PRO A 47 10.66 -2.44 -8.76
CA PRO A 47 9.83 -3.15 -9.74
C PRO A 47 10.58 -3.30 -11.07
N ALA A 48 11.71 -4.00 -11.03
CA ALA A 48 12.67 -4.10 -12.13
C ALA A 48 12.06 -4.75 -13.36
N LEU A 49 11.18 -5.74 -13.17
CA LEU A 49 10.50 -6.40 -14.28
C LEU A 49 9.60 -5.43 -15.06
N LEU A 50 8.83 -4.60 -14.36
CA LEU A 50 7.97 -3.60 -14.98
C LEU A 50 8.79 -2.50 -15.64
N SER A 51 9.82 -1.99 -14.94
CA SER A 51 10.65 -0.90 -15.46
C SER A 51 11.53 -1.29 -16.65
N SER A 52 11.88 -2.57 -16.78
CA SER A 52 12.66 -3.11 -17.91
C SER A 52 11.78 -3.52 -19.11
N SER A 53 10.52 -3.91 -18.85
CA SER A 53 9.63 -4.45 -19.88
C SER A 53 8.75 -3.39 -20.56
N PHE A 54 8.54 -2.24 -19.91
CA PHE A 54 7.63 -1.22 -20.38
C PHE A 54 8.26 0.17 -20.40
N TYR A 55 7.79 0.99 -21.34
CA TYR A 55 8.14 2.42 -21.34
C TYR A 55 7.46 3.12 -20.18
N ILE A 56 8.22 3.89 -19.42
CA ILE A 56 7.77 4.64 -18.26
C ILE A 56 7.86 6.13 -18.54
N ASP A 57 6.81 6.86 -18.27
CA ASP A 57 6.84 8.31 -18.21
C ASP A 57 7.68 8.76 -17.01
N ARG A 58 8.79 9.44 -17.30
CA ARG A 58 9.79 9.86 -16.32
C ARG A 58 9.66 11.32 -15.89
N GLU A 59 8.60 12.01 -16.29
CA GLU A 59 8.42 13.43 -15.93
C GLU A 59 8.44 13.64 -14.41
N GLY A 60 7.93 12.67 -13.64
CA GLY A 60 7.94 12.72 -12.17
C GLY A 60 6.99 13.75 -11.55
N SER A 61 6.24 14.47 -12.37
CA SER A 61 5.20 15.40 -11.92
C SER A 61 3.91 14.67 -11.61
N ASN A 62 3.34 14.89 -10.42
CA ASN A 62 2.02 14.36 -10.05
C ASN A 62 0.86 15.23 -10.56
N ARG A 63 1.12 16.17 -11.46
CA ARG A 63 0.06 16.97 -12.10
C ARG A 63 -0.76 16.08 -13.02
N PRO A 64 -2.09 16.05 -12.89
CA PRO A 64 -2.97 15.33 -13.80
C PRO A 64 -2.76 15.79 -15.24
N ARG A 65 -2.57 14.83 -16.13
CA ARG A 65 -2.32 15.09 -17.55
C ARG A 65 -2.63 13.87 -18.42
N VAL A 66 -2.82 14.08 -19.69
CA VAL A 66 -2.88 12.98 -20.66
C VAL A 66 -1.46 12.48 -20.92
N VAL A 67 -1.23 11.18 -20.69
CA VAL A 67 0.05 10.51 -20.92
C VAL A 67 -0.14 9.46 -22.00
N ASN A 68 0.63 9.55 -23.08
CA ASN A 68 0.50 8.66 -24.22
C ASN A 68 1.71 7.73 -24.37
N GLY A 69 1.48 6.54 -24.93
CA GLY A 69 2.55 5.61 -25.31
C GLY A 69 3.25 4.90 -24.14
N VAL A 70 2.74 5.00 -22.90
CA VAL A 70 3.29 4.36 -21.72
C VAL A 70 2.21 3.67 -20.89
N LEU A 71 2.60 2.67 -20.10
CA LEU A 71 1.72 2.00 -19.13
C LEU A 71 1.91 2.53 -17.71
N PHE A 72 3.07 3.07 -17.40
CA PHE A 72 3.40 3.55 -16.05
C PHE A 72 3.93 4.97 -16.11
N SER A 73 3.66 5.73 -15.07
CA SER A 73 4.28 7.04 -14.84
C SER A 73 5.00 7.04 -13.50
N ARG A 74 6.15 7.68 -13.46
CA ARG A 74 6.86 7.96 -12.22
C ARG A 74 6.01 8.89 -11.36
N SER A 75 5.79 8.50 -10.11
CA SER A 75 4.91 9.23 -9.22
C SER A 75 5.34 9.01 -7.76
N LEU A 76 5.57 10.08 -7.04
CA LEU A 76 5.94 10.04 -5.63
C LEU A 76 4.72 10.32 -4.74
N PRO A 77 4.57 9.60 -3.60
CA PRO A 77 3.57 9.96 -2.60
C PRO A 77 3.71 11.42 -2.17
N SER A 78 2.60 12.08 -1.91
CA SER A 78 2.63 13.45 -1.39
C SER A 78 3.11 13.44 0.07
N PRO A 79 4.00 14.35 0.50
CA PRO A 79 4.49 14.38 1.86
C PRO A 79 3.39 14.74 2.86
N PHE A 80 3.53 14.25 4.09
CA PHE A 80 2.74 14.69 5.24
C PHE A 80 3.53 15.71 6.04
N PHE A 81 2.84 16.74 6.49
CA PHE A 81 3.41 17.83 7.30
C PHE A 81 3.03 17.73 8.77
N THR A 82 2.11 16.84 9.11
CA THR A 82 1.60 16.59 10.45
C THR A 82 2.09 15.28 11.04
N SER A 83 1.76 14.99 12.28
CA SER A 83 2.07 13.73 12.93
C SER A 83 1.31 12.58 12.26
N ILE A 84 2.00 11.46 12.11
CA ILE A 84 1.50 10.25 11.47
C ILE A 84 1.32 9.20 12.54
N GLN A 85 0.17 8.51 12.51
CA GLN A 85 -0.13 7.41 13.42
C GLN A 85 -0.64 6.20 12.62
N LEU A 86 -0.28 5.02 13.09
CA LEU A 86 -0.79 3.77 12.57
C LEU A 86 -2.21 3.55 13.09
N ALA A 87 -3.17 3.32 12.20
CA ALA A 87 -4.57 3.10 12.56
C ALA A 87 -4.93 1.61 12.69
N GLY A 88 -4.24 0.74 11.98
CA GLY A 88 -4.44 -0.70 12.02
C GLY A 88 -3.41 -1.44 11.17
N LEU A 89 -3.22 -2.71 11.49
CA LEU A 89 -2.34 -3.66 10.79
C LEU A 89 -3.06 -4.97 10.60
N SER A 90 -2.77 -5.67 9.51
CA SER A 90 -3.07 -7.08 9.35
C SER A 90 -1.88 -7.90 9.83
N GLU A 91 -2.06 -8.68 10.89
CA GLU A 91 -1.03 -9.59 11.39
C GLU A 91 -0.67 -10.62 10.31
N ASP A 92 -1.66 -11.19 9.63
CA ASP A 92 -1.46 -12.14 8.55
C ASP A 92 -0.60 -11.57 7.42
N VAL A 93 -0.81 -10.32 7.03
CA VAL A 93 0.01 -9.67 6.00
C VAL A 93 1.44 -9.45 6.51
N ILE A 94 1.60 -8.96 7.73
CA ILE A 94 2.92 -8.67 8.31
C ILE A 94 3.74 -9.95 8.46
N GLU A 95 3.17 -11.00 9.05
CA GLU A 95 3.90 -12.21 9.40
C GLU A 95 3.93 -13.23 8.26
N ASN A 96 2.81 -13.41 7.53
CA ASN A 96 2.66 -14.47 6.56
C ASN A 96 2.99 -14.05 5.12
N VAL A 97 2.92 -12.77 4.80
CA VAL A 97 3.24 -12.24 3.46
C VAL A 97 4.59 -11.53 3.45
N LEU A 98 4.83 -10.67 4.44
CA LEU A 98 6.00 -9.80 4.46
C LEU A 98 7.14 -10.35 5.32
N ASP A 99 6.95 -11.47 5.98
CA ASP A 99 7.95 -12.14 6.84
C ASP A 99 8.54 -11.21 7.92
N MET A 100 7.71 -10.33 8.50
CA MET A 100 8.13 -9.36 9.53
C MET A 100 7.58 -9.73 10.91
N GLU A 101 8.29 -9.29 11.96
CA GLU A 101 7.82 -9.39 13.35
C GLU A 101 6.76 -8.31 13.63
N ILE A 102 5.56 -8.71 14.07
CA ILE A 102 4.46 -7.77 14.31
C ILE A 102 4.80 -6.74 15.41
N GLU A 103 5.45 -7.17 16.47
CA GLU A 103 5.84 -6.30 17.58
C GLU A 103 6.87 -5.24 17.14
N ASP A 104 7.83 -5.62 16.28
CA ASP A 104 8.80 -4.67 15.72
C ASP A 104 8.11 -3.64 14.84
N VAL A 105 7.21 -4.10 13.98
CA VAL A 105 6.46 -3.24 13.05
C VAL A 105 5.58 -2.23 13.81
N GLN A 106 4.87 -2.68 14.83
CA GLN A 106 4.00 -1.82 15.66
C GLN A 106 4.79 -0.72 16.40
N ALA A 107 6.00 -1.05 16.85
CA ALA A 107 6.88 -0.11 17.54
C ALA A 107 7.75 0.74 16.61
N SER A 108 7.86 0.37 15.34
CA SER A 108 8.81 0.97 14.41
C SER A 108 8.32 2.28 13.80
N ARG A 109 8.92 3.38 14.20
CA ARG A 109 8.68 4.67 13.52
C ARG A 109 9.09 4.65 12.05
N LEU A 110 10.15 3.92 11.70
CA LEU A 110 10.61 3.78 10.32
C LEU A 110 9.58 3.08 9.45
N PHE A 111 8.92 2.05 9.97
CA PHE A 111 7.81 1.38 9.29
C PHE A 111 6.65 2.36 9.04
N ILE A 112 6.25 3.13 10.05
CA ILE A 112 5.17 4.12 9.92
C ILE A 112 5.54 5.17 8.85
N GLU A 113 6.77 5.65 8.84
CA GLU A 113 7.24 6.60 7.81
C GLU A 113 7.27 5.97 6.41
N PHE A 114 7.63 4.69 6.30
CA PHE A 114 7.61 3.96 5.03
C PHE A 114 6.19 3.80 4.50
N VAL A 115 5.27 3.23 5.27
CA VAL A 115 3.89 2.97 4.83
C VAL A 115 3.06 4.23 4.65
N SER A 116 3.49 5.35 5.21
CA SER A 116 2.92 6.66 4.93
C SER A 116 3.42 7.28 3.62
N GLY A 117 4.42 6.69 2.99
CA GLY A 117 5.07 7.23 1.80
C GLY A 117 6.08 8.34 2.07
N LYS A 118 6.38 8.64 3.35
CA LYS A 118 7.34 9.68 3.73
C LYS A 118 8.79 9.24 3.47
N SER A 119 9.06 7.96 3.67
CA SER A 119 10.39 7.39 3.47
C SER A 119 10.26 6.05 2.75
N ILE A 120 10.46 6.05 1.45
CA ILE A 120 10.41 4.84 0.63
C ILE A 120 11.83 4.39 0.38
N HIS A 121 12.23 3.29 1.02
CA HIS A 121 13.56 2.72 0.92
C HIS A 121 13.60 1.57 -0.10
N GLY A 122 14.73 1.42 -0.77
CA GLY A 122 15.01 0.26 -1.62
C GLY A 122 14.36 0.28 -3.00
N THR A 123 13.68 1.37 -3.36
CA THR A 123 13.09 1.53 -4.70
C THR A 123 13.64 2.76 -5.40
N ASP A 124 13.98 2.62 -6.68
CA ASP A 124 14.46 3.76 -7.47
C ASP A 124 13.38 4.85 -7.58
N PHE A 125 12.11 4.43 -7.67
CA PHE A 125 10.96 5.34 -7.66
C PHE A 125 9.62 4.57 -7.65
N PRO A 126 8.57 5.07 -6.97
CA PRO A 126 7.23 4.56 -7.11
C PRO A 126 6.63 4.83 -8.49
N LEU A 127 5.70 3.94 -8.89
CA LEU A 127 5.01 3.99 -10.17
C LEU A 127 3.50 4.09 -9.96
N SER A 128 2.84 4.82 -10.86
CA SER A 128 1.39 4.79 -11.01
C SER A 128 1.03 4.14 -12.35
N HIS A 129 0.03 3.26 -12.33
CA HIS A 129 -0.40 2.52 -13.51
C HIS A 129 -1.43 3.31 -14.31
N ARG A 130 -1.20 3.39 -15.63
CA ARG A 130 -2.14 3.93 -16.60
C ARG A 130 -2.93 2.78 -17.23
N TYR A 131 -4.22 2.95 -17.35
CA TYR A 131 -5.08 2.03 -18.09
C TYR A 131 -6.20 2.79 -18.80
N GLY A 132 -6.95 2.11 -19.66
CA GLY A 132 -8.16 2.62 -20.29
C GLY A 132 -9.34 1.73 -19.95
N GLY A 133 -10.55 2.24 -20.04
CA GLY A 133 -11.70 1.44 -19.69
C GLY A 133 -13.04 2.09 -20.01
N HIS A 134 -14.10 1.31 -19.80
CA HIS A 134 -15.47 1.77 -19.90
C HIS A 134 -16.00 2.16 -18.51
N GLN A 135 -16.72 3.27 -18.46
CA GLN A 135 -17.47 3.71 -17.30
C GLN A 135 -18.88 4.07 -17.73
N PHE A 136 -19.89 3.52 -17.05
CA PHE A 136 -21.32 3.75 -17.37
C PHE A 136 -21.68 3.45 -18.83
N GLY A 137 -21.06 2.41 -19.42
CA GLY A 137 -21.32 2.01 -20.80
C GLY A 137 -20.63 2.83 -21.88
N ILE A 138 -19.82 3.82 -21.51
CA ILE A 138 -19.08 4.69 -22.43
C ILE A 138 -17.58 4.48 -22.24
N TRP A 139 -16.82 4.50 -23.33
CA TRP A 139 -15.36 4.50 -23.27
C TRP A 139 -14.86 5.79 -22.63
N ALA A 140 -14.31 5.68 -21.43
CA ALA A 140 -13.82 6.84 -20.67
C ALA A 140 -12.44 7.34 -21.09
N GLY A 141 -11.75 6.64 -21.98
CA GLY A 141 -10.41 6.97 -22.41
C GLY A 141 -9.34 6.61 -21.39
N GLN A 142 -8.44 7.55 -21.11
CA GLN A 142 -7.39 7.33 -20.12
C GLN A 142 -7.99 7.29 -18.72
N LEU A 143 -7.72 6.19 -18.04
CA LEU A 143 -7.88 6.00 -16.60
C LEU A 143 -6.50 5.70 -15.99
N GLY A 144 -6.44 5.37 -14.72
CA GLY A 144 -5.20 4.97 -14.06
C GLY A 144 -5.29 5.08 -12.55
N ASP A 145 -4.20 4.77 -11.89
CA ASP A 145 -4.09 4.80 -10.44
C ASP A 145 -4.03 6.26 -9.94
N GLY A 146 -5.20 6.89 -9.86
CA GLY A 146 -5.33 8.32 -9.53
C GLY A 146 -4.85 8.70 -8.14
N ARG A 147 -4.66 7.74 -7.24
CA ARG A 147 -4.17 7.95 -5.87
C ARG A 147 -3.38 6.76 -5.32
N ALA A 148 -2.88 5.89 -6.19
CA ALA A 148 -2.14 4.71 -5.79
C ALA A 148 -0.71 4.75 -6.34
N HIS A 149 0.24 4.34 -5.51
CA HIS A 149 1.65 4.28 -5.84
C HIS A 149 2.17 2.87 -5.59
N LEU A 150 2.60 2.18 -6.64
CA LEU A 150 3.36 0.94 -6.54
C LEU A 150 4.76 1.31 -6.04
N ILE A 151 5.11 0.85 -4.85
CA ILE A 151 6.35 1.25 -4.17
C ILE A 151 7.47 0.24 -4.29
N GLY A 152 7.17 -0.98 -4.70
CA GLY A 152 8.17 -2.02 -4.91
C GLY A 152 7.59 -3.42 -4.85
N GLU A 153 8.48 -4.39 -4.98
CA GLU A 153 8.20 -5.81 -4.95
C GLU A 153 8.90 -6.45 -3.75
N TYR A 154 8.23 -7.38 -3.11
CA TYR A 154 8.78 -8.21 -2.06
C TYR A 154 8.76 -9.68 -2.47
N VAL A 155 9.85 -10.39 -2.26
CA VAL A 155 9.92 -11.84 -2.45
C VAL A 155 9.93 -12.49 -1.07
N SER A 156 8.85 -13.20 -0.75
CA SER A 156 8.75 -13.92 0.52
C SER A 156 9.87 -14.94 0.65
N HIS A 157 10.51 -14.97 1.81
CA HIS A 157 11.55 -15.93 2.14
C HIS A 157 10.96 -17.28 2.50
N ARG A 158 9.66 -17.34 2.78
CA ARG A 158 8.96 -18.57 3.16
C ARG A 158 8.73 -19.49 1.97
N ASP A 159 8.27 -18.97 0.85
CA ASP A 159 7.84 -19.75 -0.30
C ASP A 159 8.33 -19.21 -1.65
N GLY A 160 9.04 -18.09 -1.65
CA GLY A 160 9.54 -17.44 -2.86
C GLY A 160 8.48 -16.70 -3.66
N SER A 161 7.27 -16.55 -3.14
CA SER A 161 6.21 -15.78 -3.80
C SER A 161 6.59 -14.32 -3.96
N LEU A 162 6.17 -13.73 -5.09
CA LEU A 162 6.41 -12.33 -5.41
C LEU A 162 5.15 -11.52 -5.08
N TRP A 163 5.33 -10.48 -4.29
CA TRP A 163 4.27 -9.57 -3.87
C TRP A 163 4.57 -8.14 -4.29
N GLU A 164 3.58 -7.46 -4.85
CA GLU A 164 3.66 -6.05 -5.15
C GLU A 164 3.07 -5.23 -3.99
N LEU A 165 3.83 -4.22 -3.53
CA LEU A 165 3.39 -3.32 -2.48
C LEU A 165 2.91 -2.00 -3.07
N GLN A 166 1.68 -1.63 -2.72
CA GLN A 166 1.05 -0.43 -3.21
C GLN A 166 0.52 0.43 -2.06
N LEU A 167 0.80 1.73 -2.09
CA LEU A 167 0.17 2.70 -1.21
C LEU A 167 -1.06 3.29 -1.91
N LYS A 168 -2.24 3.17 -1.29
CA LYS A 168 -3.49 3.71 -1.84
C LYS A 168 -3.98 4.89 -1.00
N GLY A 169 -4.21 6.02 -1.66
CA GLY A 169 -4.58 7.26 -0.98
C GLY A 169 -3.38 8.04 -0.44
N SER A 170 -2.20 7.82 -1.01
CA SER A 170 -0.94 8.45 -0.59
C SER A 170 -0.64 9.76 -1.31
N GLY A 171 -1.60 10.31 -2.03
CA GLY A 171 -1.46 11.59 -2.74
C GLY A 171 -1.80 11.52 -4.22
N LYS A 172 -1.62 12.62 -4.91
CA LYS A 172 -1.88 12.74 -6.36
C LYS A 172 -0.91 11.93 -7.19
N THR A 173 -1.40 11.50 -8.35
CA THR A 173 -0.63 10.91 -9.44
C THR A 173 -0.94 11.64 -10.75
N PRO A 174 -0.23 11.36 -11.86
CA PRO A 174 -0.59 11.89 -13.18
C PRO A 174 -2.01 11.55 -13.65
N TYR A 175 -2.63 10.54 -13.04
CA TYR A 175 -3.98 10.03 -13.38
C TYR A 175 -5.06 10.47 -12.40
N SER A 176 -4.75 11.36 -11.46
CA SER A 176 -5.69 11.87 -10.48
C SER A 176 -6.81 12.70 -11.12
N HIS A 177 -7.99 12.59 -10.55
CA HIS A 177 -9.07 13.58 -10.73
C HIS A 177 -8.87 14.79 -9.80
N ASP A 178 -9.87 15.63 -9.67
CA ASP A 178 -9.87 16.73 -8.71
C ASP A 178 -9.73 16.23 -7.27
N GLY A 179 -9.04 17.01 -6.44
CA GLY A 179 -8.76 16.67 -5.06
C GLY A 179 -7.27 16.52 -4.75
N ASP A 180 -6.94 16.09 -3.55
CA ASP A 180 -5.58 15.96 -3.05
C ASP A 180 -4.97 14.53 -3.21
N GLY A 181 -5.77 13.58 -3.68
CA GLY A 181 -5.37 12.18 -3.83
C GLY A 181 -5.25 11.42 -2.51
N ARG A 182 -5.71 12.01 -1.39
CA ARG A 182 -5.68 11.35 -0.09
C ARG A 182 -6.88 10.43 0.12
N ALA A 183 -6.66 9.31 0.77
CA ALA A 183 -7.74 8.48 1.26
C ALA A 183 -8.30 9.06 2.56
N VAL A 184 -9.62 9.02 2.71
CA VAL A 184 -10.27 9.35 3.97
C VAL A 184 -10.37 8.10 4.85
N LEU A 185 -10.25 8.27 6.16
CA LEU A 185 -10.15 7.16 7.12
C LEU A 185 -11.28 6.12 6.96
N HIS A 186 -12.53 6.55 6.92
CA HIS A 186 -13.66 5.63 6.82
C HIS A 186 -13.65 4.75 5.56
N SER A 187 -13.15 5.27 4.45
CA SER A 187 -13.01 4.52 3.21
C SER A 187 -11.90 3.48 3.31
N SER A 188 -10.78 3.83 3.92
CA SER A 188 -9.66 2.89 4.11
C SER A 188 -9.98 1.80 5.12
N VAL A 189 -10.67 2.12 6.21
CA VAL A 189 -11.16 1.11 7.17
C VAL A 189 -12.08 0.11 6.48
N ARG A 190 -12.98 0.57 5.62
CA ARG A 190 -13.88 -0.32 4.86
C ARG A 190 -13.11 -1.22 3.90
N GLU A 191 -12.13 -0.69 3.17
CA GLU A 191 -11.28 -1.48 2.28
C GLU A 191 -10.44 -2.49 3.06
N PHE A 192 -9.89 -2.10 4.21
CA PHE A 192 -9.16 -3.00 5.10
C PHE A 192 -10.02 -4.17 5.57
N LEU A 193 -11.17 -3.89 6.16
CA LEU A 193 -12.08 -4.94 6.65
C LEU A 193 -12.58 -5.85 5.53
N ALA A 194 -12.87 -5.31 4.35
CA ALA A 194 -13.28 -6.12 3.22
C ALA A 194 -12.14 -7.02 2.73
N SER A 195 -10.91 -6.53 2.67
CA SER A 195 -9.73 -7.30 2.29
C SER A 195 -9.46 -8.45 3.26
N GLU A 196 -9.47 -8.19 4.56
CA GLU A 196 -9.32 -9.21 5.59
C GLU A 196 -10.42 -10.28 5.50
N ALA A 197 -11.67 -9.85 5.38
CA ALA A 197 -12.80 -10.77 5.25
C ALA A 197 -12.66 -11.65 4.00
N MET A 198 -12.28 -11.11 2.86
CA MET A 198 -12.09 -11.87 1.61
C MET A 198 -10.93 -12.86 1.73
N TYR A 199 -9.82 -12.47 2.33
CA TYR A 199 -8.71 -13.37 2.60
C TYR A 199 -9.14 -14.57 3.44
N HIS A 200 -9.85 -14.36 4.55
CA HIS A 200 -10.35 -15.43 5.41
C HIS A 200 -11.48 -16.28 4.78
N LEU A 201 -12.13 -15.77 3.74
CA LEU A 201 -13.06 -16.54 2.91
C LEU A 201 -12.36 -17.36 1.81
N GLY A 202 -11.03 -17.33 1.75
CA GLY A 202 -10.24 -18.09 0.79
C GLY A 202 -10.13 -17.44 -0.60
N TRP A 203 -10.44 -16.16 -0.72
CA TRP A 203 -10.16 -15.38 -1.93
C TRP A 203 -8.75 -14.83 -1.87
N TYR A 204 -7.87 -15.41 -2.66
CA TYR A 204 -6.50 -14.94 -2.86
C TYR A 204 -6.46 -14.06 -4.10
N TYR A 205 -5.85 -12.91 -3.99
CA TYR A 205 -5.68 -11.95 -5.09
C TYR A 205 -4.29 -12.09 -5.72
#